data_31937fc93e4a2e770a03da9f1fe6cdc6
#
_entry.id   31937fc93e4a2e770a03da9f1fe6cdc6
#
_cell.length_a   1.000
_cell.length_b   1.000
_cell.length_c   1.000
_cell.angle_alpha   90.00
_cell.angle_beta   90.00
_cell.angle_gamma   90.00
#
_symmetry.space_group_name_H-M   'P 1'
#
loop_
_entity.id
_entity.type
_entity.pdbx_description
1 polymer ?
#
loop_
_entity_poly.entity_id
_entity_poly.type
_entity_poly.pdbx_seq_one_letter_code
_entity_poly.pdbx_strand_id
1 'polypeptide(L)'
;MYNIIYMEKNNLQQIINDLRSRRDALSLCHEHLKHDSDQWNKLIIFLSLSTGLFESFKLQMGLNNSFVSLVPIFLSSVIASVSALIKFKNYPAQMEIILQSQALLTNTLTTARNEVEITPNLLKLYNDSLEKLEVSIYPDIRRKFLKDSHNNLISIMKLEQKYFNTIEMMNNNPLSISSDGTLDSENSSIQSKDNNNNEEEIL
;
A
#
# COMPACT_ATOMS: atom_id res chain seq x y z
N MET A 1 24.04 36.43 -3.10
CA MET A 1 23.09 35.92 -4.13
C MET A 1 23.10 34.41 -4.23
N TYR A 2 24.24 33.72 -4.33
CA TYR A 2 24.33 32.26 -4.40
C TYR A 2 23.67 31.49 -3.20
N ASN A 3 23.84 31.98 -1.97
CA ASN A 3 23.28 31.35 -0.78
C ASN A 3 21.74 31.33 -0.73
N ILE A 4 21.07 32.32 -1.30
CA ILE A 4 19.58 32.37 -1.32
C ILE A 4 19.04 31.36 -2.30
N ILE A 5 19.64 31.20 -3.46
CA ILE A 5 19.23 30.22 -4.50
C ILE A 5 19.40 28.79 -3.98
N TYR A 6 20.44 28.47 -3.22
CA TYR A 6 20.62 27.16 -2.60
C TYR A 6 19.58 26.87 -1.50
N MET A 7 19.20 27.88 -0.71
CA MET A 7 18.14 27.72 0.30
C MET A 7 16.77 27.47 -0.32
N GLU A 8 16.42 28.19 -1.37
CA GLU A 8 15.13 27.98 -2.08
C GLU A 8 15.04 26.62 -2.76
N LYS A 9 16.12 26.17 -3.40
CA LYS A 9 16.18 24.85 -4.03
C LYS A 9 16.05 23.71 -3.02
N ASN A 10 16.64 23.84 -1.83
CA ASN A 10 16.48 22.87 -0.75
C ASN A 10 15.02 22.82 -0.24
N ASN A 11 14.37 23.97 -0.14
CA ASN A 11 12.97 24.04 0.29
C ASN A 11 12.02 23.43 -0.75
N LEU A 12 12.25 23.66 -2.04
CA LEU A 12 11.46 23.04 -3.11
C LEU A 12 11.61 21.51 -3.09
N GLN A 13 12.84 21.01 -2.92
CA GLN A 13 13.11 19.58 -2.82
C GLN A 13 12.44 18.94 -1.59
N GLN A 14 12.36 19.66 -0.48
CA GLN A 14 11.64 19.22 0.72
C GLN A 14 10.14 19.11 0.44
N ILE A 15 9.52 20.08 -0.24
CA ILE A 15 8.12 20.04 -0.65
C ILE A 15 7.86 18.82 -1.56
N ILE A 16 8.73 18.59 -2.55
CA ILE A 16 8.63 17.44 -3.46
C ILE A 16 8.70 16.12 -2.71
N ASN A 17 9.61 15.98 -1.77
CA ASN A 17 9.77 14.77 -0.96
C ASN A 17 8.58 14.55 -0.01
N ASP A 18 8.07 15.63 0.59
CA ASP A 18 6.88 15.56 1.44
C ASP A 18 5.64 15.15 0.63
N LEU A 19 5.41 15.74 -0.54
CA LEU A 19 4.33 15.37 -1.45
C LEU A 19 4.43 13.91 -1.91
N ARG A 20 5.63 13.42 -2.22
CA ARG A 20 5.87 12.00 -2.54
C ARG A 20 5.47 11.10 -1.39
N SER A 21 5.97 11.37 -0.19
CA SER A 21 5.67 10.57 1.00
C SER A 21 4.17 10.53 1.29
N ARG A 22 3.49 11.66 1.19
CA ARG A 22 2.04 11.74 1.42
C ARG A 22 1.23 11.02 0.37
N ARG A 23 1.62 11.14 -0.91
CA ARG A 23 1.00 10.39 -2.00
C ARG A 23 1.14 8.89 -1.81
N ASP A 24 2.34 8.41 -1.45
CA ASP A 24 2.59 6.99 -1.20
C ASP A 24 1.81 6.50 0.03
N ALA A 25 1.68 7.32 1.08
CA ALA A 25 0.85 7.01 2.24
C ALA A 25 -0.63 6.82 1.86
N LEU A 26 -1.16 7.65 0.93
CA LEU A 26 -2.51 7.47 0.39
C LEU A 26 -2.65 6.18 -0.41
N SER A 27 -1.63 5.82 -1.21
CA SER A 27 -1.61 4.57 -1.96
C SER A 27 -1.68 3.36 -1.03
N LEU A 28 -0.84 3.33 0.01
CA LEU A 28 -0.85 2.27 1.03
C LEU A 28 -2.20 2.19 1.77
N CYS A 29 -2.79 3.35 2.10
CA CYS A 29 -4.11 3.39 2.73
C CYS A 29 -5.21 2.84 1.81
N HIS A 30 -5.19 3.21 0.52
CA HIS A 30 -6.12 2.70 -0.47
C HIS A 30 -6.00 1.17 -0.64
N GLU A 31 -4.77 0.65 -0.77
CA GLU A 31 -4.52 -0.79 -0.85
C GLU A 31 -5.02 -1.55 0.37
N HIS A 32 -4.79 -1.00 1.57
CA HIS A 32 -5.27 -1.59 2.82
C HIS A 32 -6.80 -1.66 2.86
N LEU A 33 -7.48 -0.55 2.53
CA LEU A 33 -8.95 -0.52 2.49
C LEU A 33 -9.52 -1.49 1.44
N LYS A 34 -8.88 -1.56 0.27
CA LYS A 34 -9.24 -2.51 -0.78
C LYS A 34 -9.08 -3.94 -0.29
N HIS A 35 -7.93 -4.26 0.31
CA HIS A 35 -7.68 -5.59 0.86
C HIS A 35 -8.73 -5.98 1.91
N ASP A 36 -9.03 -5.08 2.85
CA ASP A 36 -10.05 -5.32 3.87
C ASP A 36 -11.44 -5.55 3.24
N SER A 37 -11.83 -4.73 2.28
CA SER A 37 -13.09 -4.88 1.54
C SER A 37 -13.16 -6.23 0.82
N ASP A 38 -12.10 -6.64 0.14
CA ASP A 38 -12.01 -7.90 -0.58
C ASP A 38 -12.06 -9.11 0.37
N GLN A 39 -11.44 -9.03 1.53
CA GLN A 39 -11.49 -10.06 2.56
C GLN A 39 -12.92 -10.27 3.06
N TRP A 40 -13.63 -9.20 3.37
CA TRP A 40 -15.03 -9.26 3.81
C TRP A 40 -15.95 -9.83 2.72
N ASN A 41 -15.75 -9.42 1.46
CA ASN A 41 -16.52 -9.96 0.33
C ASN A 41 -16.26 -11.46 0.13
N LYS A 42 -15.01 -11.91 0.22
CA LYS A 42 -14.65 -13.33 0.17
C LYS A 42 -15.31 -14.12 1.29
N LEU A 43 -15.35 -13.58 2.50
CA LEU A 43 -16.02 -14.21 3.64
C LEU A 43 -17.52 -14.40 3.38
N ILE A 44 -18.20 -13.37 2.86
CA ILE A 44 -19.64 -13.47 2.51
C ILE A 44 -19.87 -14.54 1.46
N ILE A 45 -19.06 -14.57 0.40
CA ILE A 45 -19.16 -15.57 -0.67
C ILE A 45 -18.96 -16.97 -0.09
N PHE A 46 -17.96 -17.19 0.74
CA PHE A 46 -17.68 -18.46 1.37
C PHE A 46 -18.84 -18.92 2.26
N LEU A 47 -19.37 -18.04 3.12
CA LEU A 47 -20.50 -18.35 3.99
C LEU A 47 -21.77 -18.67 3.17
N SER A 48 -22.03 -17.92 2.09
CA SER A 48 -23.17 -18.15 1.21
C SER A 48 -23.09 -19.49 0.50
N LEU A 49 -21.93 -19.86 -0.03
CA LEU A 49 -21.71 -21.19 -0.64
C LEU A 49 -21.86 -22.30 0.39
N SER A 50 -21.30 -22.13 1.59
CA SER A 50 -21.41 -23.11 2.68
C SER A 50 -22.88 -23.33 3.08
N THR A 51 -23.69 -22.27 3.14
CA THR A 51 -25.10 -22.34 3.44
C THR A 51 -25.84 -23.13 2.37
N GLY A 52 -25.59 -22.87 1.09
CA GLY A 52 -26.21 -23.57 -0.04
C GLY A 52 -25.84 -25.06 -0.07
N LEU A 53 -24.56 -25.38 0.14
CA LEU A 53 -24.11 -26.77 0.24
C LEU A 53 -24.77 -27.49 1.42
N PHE A 54 -24.85 -26.86 2.58
CA PHE A 54 -25.47 -27.44 3.76
C PHE A 54 -26.96 -27.75 3.54
N GLU A 55 -27.69 -26.83 2.90
CA GLU A 55 -29.11 -27.10 2.55
C GLU A 55 -29.26 -28.26 1.56
N SER A 56 -28.37 -28.34 0.56
CA SER A 56 -28.38 -29.46 -0.40
C SER A 56 -28.11 -30.78 0.28
N PHE A 57 -27.14 -30.87 1.18
CA PHE A 57 -26.86 -32.07 1.98
C PHE A 57 -28.05 -32.46 2.89
N LYS A 58 -28.66 -31.48 3.56
CA LYS A 58 -29.82 -31.68 4.42
C LYS A 58 -30.97 -32.36 3.66
N LEU A 59 -31.26 -31.84 2.45
CA LEU A 59 -32.32 -32.39 1.59
C LEU A 59 -31.99 -33.82 1.14
N GLN A 60 -30.73 -34.08 0.79
CA GLN A 60 -30.30 -35.39 0.26
C GLN A 60 -30.26 -36.47 1.35
N MET A 61 -29.94 -36.12 2.59
CA MET A 61 -29.87 -37.04 3.73
C MET A 61 -31.18 -37.17 4.49
N GLY A 62 -32.21 -36.41 4.16
CA GLY A 62 -33.51 -36.46 4.86
C GLY A 62 -33.42 -36.04 6.33
N LEU A 63 -32.43 -35.22 6.70
CA LEU A 63 -32.18 -34.79 8.08
C LEU A 63 -33.22 -33.74 8.51
N ASN A 64 -34.37 -34.20 9.03
CA ASN A 64 -35.44 -33.32 9.51
C ASN A 64 -35.35 -33.00 11.02
N ASN A 65 -34.15 -32.93 11.57
CA ASN A 65 -33.94 -32.59 12.95
C ASN A 65 -34.04 -31.07 13.16
N SER A 66 -34.76 -30.60 14.19
CA SER A 66 -35.00 -29.19 14.50
C SER A 66 -33.68 -28.40 14.61
N PHE A 67 -32.62 -28.98 15.17
CA PHE A 67 -31.29 -28.35 15.27
C PHE A 67 -30.65 -28.11 13.90
N VAL A 68 -30.75 -29.06 12.99
CA VAL A 68 -30.21 -28.97 11.62
C VAL A 68 -30.91 -27.86 10.83
N SER A 69 -32.18 -27.62 11.11
CA SER A 69 -32.98 -26.57 10.47
C SER A 69 -32.60 -25.15 10.96
N LEU A 70 -31.98 -25.00 12.13
CA LEU A 70 -31.55 -23.73 12.66
C LEU A 70 -30.20 -23.24 12.06
N VAL A 71 -29.36 -24.17 11.57
CA VAL A 71 -28.01 -23.81 11.04
C VAL A 71 -28.08 -22.84 9.86
N PRO A 72 -28.88 -23.02 8.81
CA PRO A 72 -28.98 -22.05 7.71
C PRO A 72 -29.51 -20.70 8.17
N ILE A 73 -30.44 -20.68 9.13
CA ILE A 73 -30.99 -19.43 9.68
C ILE A 73 -29.88 -18.64 10.40
N PHE A 74 -29.08 -19.33 11.21
CA PHE A 74 -27.96 -18.71 11.91
C PHE A 74 -26.90 -18.17 10.91
N LEU A 75 -26.50 -18.99 9.91
CA LEU A 75 -25.55 -18.56 8.88
C LEU A 75 -26.06 -17.35 8.09
N SER A 76 -27.33 -17.34 7.70
CA SER A 76 -27.96 -16.22 7.00
C SER A 76 -27.97 -14.95 7.87
N SER A 77 -28.19 -15.09 9.18
CA SER A 77 -28.12 -13.96 10.13
C SER A 77 -26.71 -13.39 10.23
N VAL A 78 -25.68 -14.24 10.26
CA VAL A 78 -24.28 -13.82 10.24
C VAL A 78 -23.94 -13.10 8.93
N ILE A 79 -24.34 -13.64 7.79
CA ILE A 79 -24.13 -13.00 6.47
C ILE A 79 -24.79 -11.62 6.43
N ALA A 80 -26.02 -11.49 6.90
CA ALA A 80 -26.74 -10.23 6.95
C ALA A 80 -26.01 -9.20 7.86
N SER A 81 -25.52 -9.64 9.02
CA SER A 81 -24.77 -8.80 9.96
C SER A 81 -23.45 -8.30 9.36
N VAL A 82 -22.70 -9.20 8.73
CA VAL A 82 -21.43 -8.84 8.06
C VAL A 82 -21.70 -7.87 6.89
N SER A 83 -22.73 -8.13 6.09
CA SER A 83 -23.12 -7.24 4.98
C SER A 83 -23.52 -5.85 5.47
N ALA A 84 -24.24 -5.76 6.59
CA ALA A 84 -24.59 -4.50 7.22
C ALA A 84 -23.34 -3.73 7.70
N LEU A 85 -22.36 -4.43 8.30
CA LEU A 85 -21.09 -3.82 8.72
C LEU A 85 -20.28 -3.26 7.55
N ILE A 86 -20.21 -4.01 6.43
CA ILE A 86 -19.52 -3.56 5.21
C ILE A 86 -20.20 -2.29 4.66
N LYS A 87 -21.53 -2.28 4.62
CA LYS A 87 -22.32 -1.14 4.18
C LYS A 87 -22.12 0.07 5.10
N PHE A 88 -22.06 -0.15 6.40
CA PHE A 88 -21.79 0.92 7.38
C PHE A 88 -20.39 1.50 7.23
N LYS A 89 -19.37 0.67 7.03
CA LYS A 89 -17.99 1.13 6.80
C LYS A 89 -17.82 1.90 5.49
N ASN A 90 -18.71 1.69 4.51
CA ASN A 90 -18.73 2.40 3.23
C ASN A 90 -17.36 2.49 2.55
N TYR A 91 -16.66 1.37 2.44
CA TYR A 91 -15.33 1.27 1.82
C TYR A 91 -15.22 1.96 0.45
N PRO A 92 -16.20 1.81 -0.49
CA PRO A 92 -16.09 2.43 -1.80
C PRO A 92 -15.98 3.95 -1.73
N ALA A 93 -16.81 4.60 -0.90
CA ALA A 93 -16.76 6.06 -0.77
C ALA A 93 -15.45 6.53 -0.11
N GLN A 94 -14.93 5.80 0.88
CA GLN A 94 -13.63 6.11 1.48
C GLN A 94 -12.49 5.98 0.45
N MET A 95 -12.49 4.92 -0.35
CA MET A 95 -11.51 4.73 -1.41
C MET A 95 -11.56 5.83 -2.47
N GLU A 96 -12.77 6.27 -2.84
CA GLU A 96 -12.95 7.37 -3.80
C GLU A 96 -12.37 8.69 -3.27
N ILE A 97 -12.63 9.05 -2.01
CA ILE A 97 -12.09 10.26 -1.38
C ILE A 97 -10.55 10.20 -1.34
N ILE A 98 -9.97 9.04 -1.05
CA ILE A 98 -8.52 8.82 -1.06
C ILE A 98 -7.95 9.00 -2.47
N LEU A 99 -8.58 8.43 -3.49
CA LEU A 99 -8.14 8.57 -4.89
C LEU A 99 -8.21 10.04 -5.36
N GLN A 100 -9.26 10.78 -5.00
CA GLN A 100 -9.36 12.21 -5.31
C GLN A 100 -8.22 13.00 -4.65
N SER A 101 -7.90 12.71 -3.40
CA SER A 101 -6.79 13.35 -2.69
C SER A 101 -5.43 12.98 -3.29
N GLN A 102 -5.26 11.73 -3.70
CA GLN A 102 -4.07 11.25 -4.39
C GLN A 102 -3.88 11.93 -5.75
N ALA A 103 -4.95 12.13 -6.50
CA ALA A 103 -4.91 12.86 -7.76
C ALA A 103 -4.47 14.32 -7.56
N LEU A 104 -5.00 15.00 -6.55
CA LEU A 104 -4.61 16.36 -6.22
C LEU A 104 -3.13 16.46 -5.83
N LEU A 105 -2.65 15.57 -4.94
CA LEU A 105 -1.24 15.49 -4.56
C LEU A 105 -0.34 15.20 -5.75
N THR A 106 -0.76 14.33 -6.68
CA THR A 106 -0.01 14.02 -7.89
C THR A 106 0.10 15.24 -8.82
N ASN A 107 -1.00 15.98 -8.98
CA ASN A 107 -1.00 17.22 -9.76
C ASN A 107 -0.08 18.27 -9.14
N THR A 108 -0.17 18.48 -7.83
CA THR A 108 0.71 19.41 -7.09
C THR A 108 2.17 18.98 -7.19
N LEU A 109 2.47 17.69 -7.10
CA LEU A 109 3.82 17.15 -7.26
C LEU A 109 4.36 17.37 -8.68
N THR A 110 3.53 17.21 -9.70
CA THR A 110 3.92 17.48 -11.10
C THR A 110 4.22 18.96 -11.30
N THR A 111 3.38 19.84 -10.77
CA THR A 111 3.62 21.29 -10.79
C THR A 111 4.92 21.63 -10.07
N ALA A 112 5.14 21.10 -8.87
CA ALA A 112 6.38 21.36 -8.10
C ALA A 112 7.65 20.90 -8.82
N ARG A 113 7.59 19.84 -9.63
CA ARG A 113 8.74 19.35 -10.42
C ARG A 113 9.05 20.22 -11.63
N ASN A 114 8.06 20.89 -12.18
CA ASN A 114 8.21 21.76 -13.33
C ASN A 114 8.61 23.20 -12.97
N GLU A 115 8.48 23.56 -11.68
CA GLU A 115 8.89 24.87 -11.17
C GLU A 115 10.38 24.85 -10.79
N VAL A 116 11.03 25.97 -11.01
CA VAL A 116 12.44 26.18 -10.61
C VAL A 116 12.52 26.81 -9.22
N GLU A 117 11.49 27.57 -8.84
CA GLU A 117 11.38 28.32 -7.60
C GLU A 117 10.00 28.09 -6.97
N ILE A 118 9.90 28.40 -5.67
CA ILE A 118 8.63 28.28 -4.96
C ILE A 118 7.74 29.48 -5.30
N THR A 119 6.71 29.22 -6.11
CA THR A 119 5.72 30.25 -6.46
C THR A 119 4.58 30.31 -5.45
N PRO A 120 3.92 31.48 -5.24
CA PRO A 120 2.74 31.57 -4.38
C PRO A 120 1.60 30.61 -4.81
N ASN A 121 1.49 30.34 -6.11
CA ASN A 121 0.52 29.39 -6.65
C ASN A 121 0.85 27.96 -6.21
N LEU A 122 2.11 27.55 -6.25
CA LEU A 122 2.57 26.25 -5.78
C LEU A 122 2.29 26.07 -4.27
N LEU A 123 2.56 27.11 -3.47
CA LEU A 123 2.25 27.06 -2.03
C LEU A 123 0.76 26.92 -1.75
N LYS A 124 -0.07 27.60 -2.52
CA LYS A 124 -1.54 27.43 -2.40
C LYS A 124 -1.94 26.00 -2.75
N LEU A 125 -1.51 25.45 -3.89
CA LEU A 125 -1.79 24.07 -4.29
C LEU A 125 -1.30 23.06 -3.24
N TYR A 126 -0.12 23.30 -2.67
CA TYR A 126 0.43 22.48 -1.60
C TYR A 126 -0.49 22.49 -0.37
N ASN A 127 -0.91 23.67 0.11
CA ASN A 127 -1.79 23.78 1.27
C ASN A 127 -3.17 23.15 1.00
N ASP A 128 -3.77 23.41 -0.17
CA ASP A 128 -5.04 22.80 -0.58
C ASP A 128 -4.96 21.26 -0.62
N SER A 129 -3.82 20.73 -1.08
CA SER A 129 -3.57 19.28 -1.10
C SER A 129 -3.40 18.68 0.29
N LEU A 130 -2.79 19.42 1.23
CA LEU A 130 -2.67 19.01 2.62
C LEU A 130 -4.03 19.02 3.33
N GLU A 131 -4.82 20.06 3.16
CA GLU A 131 -6.17 20.16 3.73
C GLU A 131 -7.04 18.99 3.24
N LYS A 132 -7.01 18.72 1.93
CA LYS A 132 -7.75 17.58 1.37
C LYS A 132 -7.28 16.23 1.94
N LEU A 133 -5.97 16.04 2.14
CA LEU A 133 -5.41 14.87 2.79
C LEU A 133 -5.92 14.71 4.23
N GLU A 134 -5.97 15.81 4.98
CA GLU A 134 -6.41 15.79 6.38
C GLU A 134 -7.86 15.33 6.55
N VAL A 135 -8.71 15.71 5.61
CA VAL A 135 -10.12 15.31 5.59
C VAL A 135 -10.30 13.88 5.09
N SER A 136 -9.37 13.39 4.26
CA SER A 136 -9.50 12.09 3.57
C SER A 136 -9.23 10.88 4.46
N ILE A 137 -8.39 11.02 5.48
CA ILE A 137 -7.95 9.90 6.32
C ILE A 137 -7.99 10.28 7.80
N TYR A 138 -8.51 9.37 8.61
CA TYR A 138 -8.48 9.52 10.06
C TYR A 138 -7.05 9.69 10.60
N PRO A 139 -6.84 10.55 11.61
CA PRO A 139 -5.50 10.93 12.09
C PRO A 139 -4.60 9.75 12.48
N ASP A 140 -5.16 8.72 13.12
CA ASP A 140 -4.39 7.56 13.59
C ASP A 140 -3.90 6.70 12.41
N ILE A 141 -4.79 6.46 11.44
CA ILE A 141 -4.49 5.72 10.21
C ILE A 141 -3.46 6.51 9.38
N ARG A 142 -3.66 7.83 9.24
CA ARG A 142 -2.75 8.73 8.55
C ARG A 142 -1.34 8.67 9.15
N ARG A 143 -1.22 8.73 10.48
CA ARG A 143 0.08 8.69 11.17
C ARG A 143 0.83 7.38 10.90
N LYS A 144 0.13 6.25 10.90
CA LYS A 144 0.70 4.93 10.58
C LYS A 144 1.25 4.92 9.15
N PHE A 145 0.43 5.23 8.16
CA PHE A 145 0.84 5.15 6.75
C PHE A 145 1.87 6.20 6.35
N LEU A 146 1.87 7.39 6.98
CA LEU A 146 2.94 8.36 6.78
C LEU A 146 4.29 7.84 7.28
N LYS A 147 4.31 7.15 8.42
CA LYS A 147 5.54 6.53 8.93
C LYS A 147 6.04 5.43 7.99
N ASP A 148 5.15 4.58 7.51
CA ASP A 148 5.49 3.48 6.60
C ASP A 148 5.99 4.02 5.24
N SER A 149 5.33 5.02 4.69
CA SER A 149 5.75 5.72 3.47
C SER A 149 7.10 6.41 3.63
N HIS A 150 7.36 7.06 4.76
CA HIS A 150 8.64 7.70 5.03
C HIS A 150 9.79 6.67 5.09
N ASN A 151 9.58 5.54 5.75
CA ASN A 151 10.54 4.44 5.79
C ASN A 151 10.80 3.86 4.39
N ASN A 152 9.75 3.72 3.58
CA ASN A 152 9.84 3.25 2.21
C ASN A 152 10.65 4.21 1.34
N LEU A 153 10.39 5.53 1.46
CA LEU A 153 11.15 6.55 0.76
C LEU A 153 12.64 6.52 1.11
N ILE A 154 12.97 6.39 2.40
CA ILE A 154 14.36 6.27 2.87
C ILE A 154 15.03 5.02 2.25
N SER A 155 14.31 3.90 2.18
CA SER A 155 14.83 2.66 1.59
C SER A 155 15.11 2.83 0.10
N ILE A 156 14.20 3.46 -0.64
CA ILE A 156 14.38 3.76 -2.07
C ILE A 156 15.59 4.68 -2.28
N MET A 157 15.70 5.75 -1.52
CA MET A 157 16.83 6.68 -1.61
C MET A 157 18.19 5.98 -1.34
N LYS A 158 18.24 5.06 -0.36
CA LYS A 158 19.44 4.26 -0.09
C LYS A 158 19.79 3.32 -1.25
N LEU A 159 18.80 2.71 -1.88
CA LEU A 159 19.00 1.85 -3.06
C LEU A 159 19.49 2.65 -4.26
N GLU A 160 18.89 3.81 -4.52
CA GLU A 160 19.34 4.75 -5.57
C GLU A 160 20.80 5.17 -5.35
N GLN A 161 21.15 5.57 -4.13
CA GLN A 161 22.51 5.96 -3.79
C GLN A 161 23.50 4.79 -4.00
N LYS A 162 23.13 3.58 -3.58
CA LYS A 162 23.95 2.37 -3.82
C LYS A 162 24.13 2.13 -5.32
N TYR A 163 23.08 2.28 -6.11
CA TYR A 163 23.13 2.10 -7.56
C TYR A 163 24.07 3.13 -8.22
N PHE A 164 23.95 4.42 -7.87
CA PHE A 164 24.86 5.46 -8.40
C PHE A 164 26.30 5.23 -7.99
N ASN A 165 26.57 4.86 -6.75
CA ASN A 165 27.93 4.52 -6.31
C ASN A 165 28.51 3.32 -7.09
N THR A 166 27.67 2.33 -7.43
CA THR A 166 28.09 1.17 -8.23
C THR A 166 28.44 1.58 -9.66
N ILE A 167 27.63 2.45 -10.29
CA ILE A 167 27.92 2.99 -11.63
C ILE A 167 29.22 3.80 -11.61
N GLU A 168 29.41 4.64 -10.60
CA GLU A 168 30.64 5.43 -10.46
C GLU A 168 31.88 4.55 -10.30
N MET A 169 31.79 3.47 -9.52
CA MET A 169 32.86 2.47 -9.39
C MET A 169 33.17 1.78 -10.73
N MET A 170 32.12 1.42 -11.51
CA MET A 170 32.29 0.81 -12.83
C MET A 170 32.93 1.77 -13.83
N ASN A 171 32.57 3.05 -13.80
CA ASN A 171 33.14 4.08 -14.67
C ASN A 171 34.59 4.42 -14.30
N ASN A 172 34.94 4.38 -13.01
CA ASN A 172 36.28 4.68 -12.53
C ASN A 172 37.23 3.48 -12.62
N ASN A 173 36.73 2.26 -12.73
CA ASN A 173 37.48 1.03 -13.06
C ASN A 173 36.92 0.43 -14.35
N PRO A 174 37.34 0.91 -15.53
CA PRO A 174 37.06 0.19 -16.76
C PRO A 174 37.79 -1.15 -16.64
N LEU A 175 37.02 -2.23 -16.35
CA LEU A 175 37.49 -3.59 -16.40
C LEU A 175 38.22 -3.76 -17.75
N SER A 176 39.51 -3.96 -17.69
CA SER A 176 40.28 -4.51 -18.80
C SER A 176 39.64 -5.87 -19.12
N ILE A 177 38.75 -5.88 -20.12
CA ILE A 177 38.23 -7.12 -20.69
C ILE A 177 39.39 -7.78 -21.36
N SER A 178 40.15 -8.55 -20.60
CA SER A 178 41.00 -9.58 -21.16
C SER A 178 40.05 -10.63 -21.72
N SER A 179 39.95 -10.64 -23.05
CA SER A 179 39.33 -11.73 -23.81
C SER A 179 40.12 -13.01 -23.53
N ASP A 180 39.72 -13.76 -22.55
CA ASP A 180 40.07 -15.16 -22.46
C ASP A 180 38.80 -15.98 -22.19
N GLY A 181 38.42 -16.70 -23.25
CA GLY A 181 37.22 -17.52 -23.26
C GLY A 181 37.46 -18.81 -22.51
N THR A 182 36.67 -19.00 -21.46
CA THR A 182 36.28 -20.35 -21.02
C THR A 182 34.89 -20.26 -20.39
N LEU A 183 33.95 -20.84 -21.06
CA LEU A 183 32.62 -21.15 -20.59
C LEU A 183 32.72 -22.26 -19.54
N ASP A 184 32.67 -21.91 -18.28
CA ASP A 184 32.37 -22.87 -17.24
C ASP A 184 30.96 -22.55 -16.67
N SER A 185 30.07 -23.46 -17.01
CA SER A 185 28.73 -23.56 -16.50
C SER A 185 28.76 -24.06 -15.05
N GLU A 186 28.66 -23.19 -14.07
CA GLU A 186 28.37 -23.61 -12.72
C GLU A 186 26.93 -23.25 -12.32
N ASN A 187 26.17 -24.35 -12.22
CA ASN A 187 24.87 -24.44 -11.53
C ASN A 187 25.01 -23.98 -10.08
N SER A 188 24.48 -22.82 -9.73
CA SER A 188 24.25 -22.49 -8.33
C SER A 188 22.77 -22.56 -8.01
N SER A 189 22.40 -23.67 -7.42
CA SER A 189 21.15 -23.94 -6.73
C SER A 189 20.82 -22.85 -5.70
N ILE A 190 19.71 -22.16 -5.92
CA ILE A 190 19.11 -21.26 -4.95
C ILE A 190 18.48 -22.12 -3.84
N GLN A 191 19.13 -22.19 -2.70
CA GLN A 191 18.53 -22.69 -1.47
C GLN A 191 17.59 -21.63 -0.89
N SER A 192 16.30 -21.89 -0.99
CA SER A 192 15.27 -21.23 -0.18
C SER A 192 15.47 -21.63 1.29
N LYS A 193 15.88 -20.68 2.10
CA LYS A 193 15.88 -20.81 3.56
C LYS A 193 14.50 -20.39 4.09
N ASP A 194 13.68 -21.39 4.37
CA ASP A 194 12.53 -21.26 5.26
C ASP A 194 13.03 -20.92 6.67
N ASN A 195 12.75 -19.72 7.14
CA ASN A 195 12.89 -19.38 8.53
C ASN A 195 11.53 -19.55 9.22
N ASN A 196 11.29 -20.75 9.70
CA ASN A 196 10.42 -21.02 10.84
C ASN A 196 11.09 -20.48 12.11
N ASN A 197 10.53 -19.50 12.76
CA ASN A 197 10.82 -19.20 14.16
C ASN A 197 9.51 -18.98 14.92
N ASN A 198 9.12 -20.03 15.61
CA ASN A 198 8.81 -20.11 17.05
C ASN A 198 7.88 -19.01 17.61
N GLU A 199 6.64 -19.42 17.74
CA GLU A 199 5.75 -18.97 18.79
C GLU A 199 6.34 -19.41 20.14
N GLU A 200 6.69 -18.46 21.00
CA GLU A 200 6.82 -18.67 22.44
C GLU A 200 5.63 -18.02 23.16
N GLU A 201 4.86 -18.90 23.74
CA GLU A 201 3.91 -18.78 24.83
C GLU A 201 4.43 -17.87 25.96
N ILE A 202 3.67 -16.83 26.36
CA ILE A 202 3.67 -16.35 27.74
C ILE A 202 2.22 -15.93 28.09
N LEU A 203 1.61 -16.74 28.95
CA LEU A 203 0.59 -16.48 29.99
C LEU A 203 -0.27 -15.21 29.88
#